data_c743c5d2bb5af8dd7bfd261ac5ee0417
#
_entry.id   c743c5d2bb5af8dd7bfd261ac5ee0417
#
_cell.length_a   1.000
_cell.length_b   1.000
_cell.length_c   1.000
_cell.angle_alpha   90.00
_cell.angle_beta   90.00
_cell.angle_gamma   90.00
#
_symmetry.space_group_name_H-M   'P 1'
#
loop_
_entity.id
_entity.type
_entity.pdbx_description
1 polymer ?
#
loop_
_entity_poly.entity_id
_entity_poly.type
_entity_poly.pdbx_seq_one_letter_code
_entity_poly.pdbx_strand_id
1 'polypeptide(L)'
;TPLSVGCPIIIGDGLKGTDDIEVPVKGGEYVKAAKIGRAVMDADIFISLTHFKGHEMTGFGGTIKNIGMGCGSRAGKTEQHCSGKPYIKERKCRGCRRCQKECANGGLVFDEAARKMHVNQENCVGCGRCLGACNFDAIHFDNNNANELLNCRMAEYTKAVVDGRPNFHISLIVDVSPNCDCHGENDVPILPNIGMFASFDPLALDQACVDACMAAQPMPGSQL
;
A
#
# COMPACT_ATOMS: atom_id res chain seq x y z
N THR A 1 20.62 -8.89 -5.07
CA THR A 1 20.91 -10.31 -4.76
C THR A 1 21.68 -10.42 -3.46
N PRO A 2 21.69 -11.57 -2.74
CA PRO A 2 22.52 -11.76 -1.55
C PRO A 2 24.01 -11.44 -1.80
N LEU A 3 24.50 -11.69 -3.00
CA LEU A 3 25.88 -11.36 -3.39
C LEU A 3 26.13 -9.85 -3.50
N SER A 4 25.11 -9.06 -3.85
CA SER A 4 25.23 -7.60 -3.97
C SER A 4 25.19 -6.90 -2.61
N VAL A 5 24.39 -7.39 -1.68
CA VAL A 5 24.18 -6.76 -0.36
C VAL A 5 24.99 -7.40 0.76
N GLY A 6 25.65 -8.54 0.50
CA GLY A 6 26.50 -9.24 1.47
C GLY A 6 25.76 -9.86 2.66
N CYS A 7 24.43 -10.01 2.58
CA CYS A 7 23.60 -10.63 3.61
C CYS A 7 22.43 -11.42 2.99
N PRO A 8 21.78 -12.32 3.76
CA PRO A 8 20.59 -13.02 3.30
C PRO A 8 19.47 -12.05 2.95
N ILE A 9 18.72 -12.37 1.88
CA ILE A 9 17.49 -11.68 1.51
C ILE A 9 16.32 -12.63 1.77
N ILE A 10 15.35 -12.17 2.55
CA ILE A 10 14.16 -12.92 2.95
C ILE A 10 12.92 -12.20 2.44
N ILE A 11 11.99 -12.94 1.87
CA ILE A 11 10.65 -12.43 1.54
C ILE A 11 9.79 -12.56 2.79
N GLY A 12 9.39 -11.41 3.37
CA GLY A 12 8.82 -11.32 4.71
C GLY A 12 7.54 -12.13 4.95
N ASP A 13 6.71 -12.34 3.91
CA ASP A 13 5.48 -13.12 3.93
C ASP A 13 5.59 -14.43 3.13
N GLY A 14 6.83 -14.90 2.87
CA GLY A 14 7.13 -16.13 2.15
C GLY A 14 6.86 -16.04 0.64
N LEU A 15 7.28 -17.07 -0.10
CA LEU A 15 7.21 -17.11 -1.58
C LEU A 15 5.80 -16.95 -2.16
N LYS A 16 4.77 -17.31 -1.40
CA LYS A 16 3.37 -17.22 -1.83
C LYS A 16 2.63 -16.02 -1.23
N GLY A 17 3.28 -15.24 -0.36
CA GLY A 17 2.65 -14.12 0.35
C GLY A 17 1.60 -14.54 1.38
N THR A 18 1.76 -15.74 1.95
CA THR A 18 0.79 -16.36 2.89
C THR A 18 1.40 -16.70 4.24
N ASP A 19 2.69 -16.45 4.44
CA ASP A 19 3.35 -16.65 5.73
C ASP A 19 3.27 -15.36 6.54
N ASP A 20 2.14 -15.20 7.25
CA ASP A 20 1.86 -14.02 8.04
C ASP A 20 1.47 -14.36 9.48
N ILE A 21 1.43 -13.33 10.30
CA ILE A 21 0.96 -13.36 11.67
C ILE A 21 0.02 -12.18 11.92
N GLU A 22 -1.04 -12.41 12.69
CA GLU A 22 -1.91 -11.34 13.15
C GLU A 22 -1.31 -10.67 14.39
N VAL A 23 -1.02 -9.37 14.28
CA VAL A 23 -0.45 -8.55 15.35
C VAL A 23 -1.52 -7.61 15.87
N PRO A 24 -1.96 -7.72 17.15
CA PRO A 24 -2.95 -6.83 17.73
C PRO A 24 -2.49 -5.36 17.69
N VAL A 25 -3.36 -4.47 17.21
CA VAL A 25 -3.09 -3.02 17.19
C VAL A 25 -3.71 -2.38 18.43
N LYS A 26 -2.88 -2.10 19.42
CA LYS A 26 -3.34 -1.46 20.67
C LYS A 26 -3.85 -0.05 20.39
N GLY A 27 -5.13 0.18 20.72
CA GLY A 27 -5.79 1.47 20.45
C GLY A 27 -6.16 1.68 18.97
N GLY A 28 -6.07 0.65 18.12
CA GLY A 28 -6.48 0.73 16.73
C GLY A 28 -7.97 1.00 16.58
N GLU A 29 -8.30 1.99 15.79
CA GLU A 29 -9.67 2.39 15.43
C GLU A 29 -10.15 1.63 14.20
N TYR A 30 -9.29 1.54 13.19
CA TYR A 30 -9.59 0.97 11.87
C TYR A 30 -9.14 -0.48 11.69
N VAL A 31 -8.10 -0.88 12.42
CA VAL A 31 -7.52 -2.24 12.37
C VAL A 31 -7.39 -2.79 13.79
N LYS A 32 -8.03 -3.93 14.05
CA LYS A 32 -7.92 -4.60 15.37
C LYS A 32 -6.66 -5.47 15.46
N ALA A 33 -6.32 -6.14 14.37
CA ALA A 33 -5.10 -6.93 14.24
C ALA A 33 -4.56 -6.81 12.82
N ALA A 34 -3.30 -6.41 12.69
CA ALA A 34 -2.63 -6.25 11.39
C ALA A 34 -2.02 -7.57 10.95
N LYS A 35 -2.18 -7.92 9.68
CA LYS A 35 -1.59 -9.11 9.06
C LYS A 35 -0.21 -8.77 8.51
N ILE A 36 0.82 -9.07 9.28
CA ILE A 36 2.21 -8.73 8.99
C ILE A 36 2.97 -9.98 8.54
N GLY A 37 3.86 -9.82 7.56
CA GLY A 37 4.76 -10.92 7.15
C GLY A 37 5.55 -11.47 8.34
N ARG A 38 5.52 -12.78 8.55
CA ARG A 38 6.08 -13.43 9.74
C ARG A 38 7.53 -13.08 9.97
N ALA A 39 8.37 -13.17 8.94
CA ALA A 39 9.80 -12.90 9.09
C ALA A 39 10.10 -11.46 9.55
N VAL A 40 9.20 -10.51 9.32
CA VAL A 40 9.31 -9.14 9.84
C VAL A 40 9.12 -9.13 11.35
N MET A 41 8.17 -9.91 11.86
CA MET A 41 7.84 -9.94 13.29
C MET A 41 8.77 -10.83 14.10
N ASP A 42 9.41 -11.83 13.47
CA ASP A 42 10.40 -12.71 14.09
C ASP A 42 11.75 -12.01 14.34
N ALA A 43 11.98 -10.84 13.74
CA ALA A 43 13.19 -10.06 13.96
C ALA A 43 13.15 -9.30 15.31
N ASP A 44 14.21 -9.37 16.09
CA ASP A 44 14.33 -8.67 17.37
C ASP A 44 14.41 -7.15 17.23
N ILE A 45 15.08 -6.69 16.17
CA ILE A 45 15.32 -5.27 15.88
C ILE A 45 14.77 -4.97 14.48
N PHE A 46 14.08 -3.86 14.34
CA PHE A 46 13.54 -3.41 13.06
C PHE A 46 14.22 -2.13 12.59
N ILE A 47 14.84 -2.19 11.42
CA ILE A 47 15.43 -1.01 10.77
C ILE A 47 14.74 -0.84 9.40
N SER A 48 14.11 0.31 9.17
CA SER A 48 13.57 0.64 7.86
C SER A 48 14.54 1.50 7.06
N LEU A 49 14.66 1.17 5.77
CA LEU A 49 15.32 2.01 4.78
C LEU A 49 14.27 2.39 3.73
N THR A 50 14.00 3.68 3.62
CA THR A 50 12.89 4.21 2.82
C THR A 50 13.41 5.12 1.72
N HIS A 51 12.90 4.96 0.51
CA HIS A 51 12.96 5.96 -0.54
C HIS A 51 11.73 6.88 -0.41
N PHE A 52 11.96 8.17 -0.21
CA PHE A 52 10.89 9.17 -0.12
C PHE A 52 10.48 9.63 -1.52
N LYS A 53 9.18 9.64 -1.84
CA LYS A 53 8.62 9.96 -3.17
C LYS A 53 7.19 10.44 -3.08
N GLY A 54 6.66 10.96 -4.19
CA GLY A 54 5.24 11.23 -4.36
C GLY A 54 4.37 9.97 -4.35
N HIS A 55 3.07 10.15 -4.20
CA HIS A 55 2.11 9.05 -4.28
C HIS A 55 0.69 9.59 -4.51
N GLU A 56 0.00 9.04 -5.49
CA GLU A 56 -1.31 9.49 -5.98
C GLU A 56 -2.45 9.38 -4.96
N MET A 57 -2.38 8.40 -4.03
CA MET A 57 -3.45 8.18 -3.04
C MET A 57 -3.11 8.72 -1.65
N THR A 58 -1.83 8.85 -1.31
CA THR A 58 -1.37 9.20 0.04
C THR A 58 -0.65 10.53 0.11
N GLY A 59 -0.54 11.24 -1.03
CA GLY A 59 0.24 12.46 -1.19
C GLY A 59 1.72 12.18 -1.34
N PHE A 60 2.31 11.41 -0.43
CA PHE A 60 3.69 10.93 -0.48
C PHE A 60 3.82 9.50 0.05
N GLY A 61 4.92 8.86 -0.28
CA GLY A 61 5.33 7.57 0.26
C GLY A 61 6.63 7.74 1.06
N GLY A 62 6.49 7.90 2.37
CA GLY A 62 7.58 7.97 3.34
C GLY A 62 7.74 6.69 4.15
N THR A 63 8.29 6.82 5.34
CA THR A 63 8.59 5.72 6.27
C THR A 63 7.33 4.99 6.72
N ILE A 64 6.27 5.73 7.09
CA ILE A 64 5.00 5.12 7.53
C ILE A 64 4.40 4.27 6.41
N LYS A 65 4.35 4.77 5.19
CA LYS A 65 3.85 3.98 4.06
C LYS A 65 4.75 2.79 3.76
N ASN A 66 6.06 2.98 3.78
CA ASN A 66 7.03 1.91 3.53
C ASN A 66 6.87 0.76 4.53
N ILE A 67 6.68 1.06 5.80
CA ILE A 67 6.48 0.05 6.85
C ILE A 67 5.06 -0.52 6.77
N GLY A 68 4.03 0.30 6.86
CA GLY A 68 2.65 -0.14 6.98
C GLY A 68 2.19 -0.98 5.79
N MET A 69 2.41 -0.48 4.57
CA MET A 69 2.08 -1.22 3.35
C MET A 69 3.13 -2.31 3.05
N GLY A 70 4.42 -1.98 3.21
CA GLY A 70 5.52 -2.87 2.84
C GLY A 70 5.59 -4.13 3.69
N CYS A 71 5.43 -4.02 5.01
CA CYS A 71 5.50 -5.16 5.94
C CYS A 71 4.17 -5.94 6.04
N GLY A 72 3.06 -5.37 5.57
CA GLY A 72 1.80 -6.10 5.44
C GLY A 72 1.96 -7.31 4.53
N SER A 73 1.44 -8.47 4.95
CA SER A 73 1.34 -9.64 4.09
C SER A 73 0.47 -9.35 2.86
N ARG A 74 0.40 -10.29 1.93
CA ARG A 74 -0.54 -10.19 0.80
C ARG A 74 -1.98 -9.95 1.29
N ALA A 75 -2.42 -10.66 2.34
CA ALA A 75 -3.74 -10.44 2.95
C ALA A 75 -3.83 -9.08 3.65
N GLY A 76 -2.77 -8.65 4.34
CA GLY A 76 -2.69 -7.36 4.98
C GLY A 76 -2.73 -6.19 4.00
N LYS A 77 -1.98 -6.26 2.89
CA LYS A 77 -2.08 -5.26 1.81
C LYS A 77 -3.48 -5.18 1.23
N THR A 78 -4.12 -6.33 1.04
CA THR A 78 -5.52 -6.41 0.59
C THR A 78 -6.44 -5.70 1.58
N GLU A 79 -6.31 -5.96 2.88
CA GLU A 79 -7.13 -5.34 3.92
C GLU A 79 -6.94 -3.82 3.99
N GLN A 80 -5.72 -3.32 3.88
CA GLN A 80 -5.44 -1.89 3.87
C GLN A 80 -6.13 -1.19 2.69
N HIS A 81 -6.10 -1.79 1.50
CA HIS A 81 -6.75 -1.26 0.30
C HIS A 81 -8.27 -1.44 0.28
N CYS A 82 -8.83 -2.30 1.12
CA CYS A 82 -10.25 -2.58 1.17
C CYS A 82 -11.04 -1.46 1.86
N SER A 83 -11.21 -0.35 1.21
CA SER A 83 -12.01 0.77 1.70
C SER A 83 -13.51 0.62 1.48
N GLY A 84 -13.95 -0.51 0.97
CA GLY A 84 -15.36 -0.79 0.71
C GLY A 84 -15.54 -1.93 -0.29
N LYS A 85 -16.80 -2.31 -0.49
CA LYS A 85 -17.16 -3.28 -1.51
C LYS A 85 -17.44 -2.55 -2.83
N PRO A 86 -16.96 -3.07 -3.97
CA PRO A 86 -17.19 -2.42 -5.25
C PRO A 86 -18.65 -2.52 -5.68
N TYR A 87 -19.05 -1.63 -6.57
CA TYR A 87 -20.28 -1.75 -7.35
C TYR A 87 -19.95 -1.74 -8.85
N ILE A 88 -20.88 -2.21 -9.67
CA ILE A 88 -20.70 -2.29 -11.11
C ILE A 88 -21.67 -1.34 -11.81
N LYS A 89 -21.10 -0.41 -12.59
CA LYS A 89 -21.89 0.43 -13.51
C LYS A 89 -22.34 -0.43 -14.70
N GLU A 90 -23.56 -0.91 -14.68
CA GLU A 90 -24.11 -1.84 -15.68
C GLU A 90 -23.98 -1.32 -17.11
N ARG A 91 -24.17 -0.01 -17.34
CA ARG A 91 -24.04 0.61 -18.68
C ARG A 91 -22.62 0.45 -19.25
N LYS A 92 -21.60 0.39 -18.41
CA LYS A 92 -20.19 0.20 -18.81
C LYS A 92 -19.80 -1.28 -18.89
N CYS A 93 -20.46 -2.14 -18.12
CA CYS A 93 -20.16 -3.56 -18.08
C CYS A 93 -20.46 -4.24 -19.43
N ARG A 94 -19.50 -4.99 -19.96
CA ARG A 94 -19.62 -5.77 -21.20
C ARG A 94 -19.81 -7.27 -20.96
N GLY A 95 -19.93 -7.71 -19.72
CA GLY A 95 -20.12 -9.13 -19.38
C GLY A 95 -18.95 -10.03 -19.76
N CYS A 96 -17.75 -9.49 -19.89
CA CYS A 96 -16.56 -10.25 -20.35
C CYS A 96 -16.00 -11.23 -19.32
N ARG A 97 -16.49 -11.23 -18.09
CA ARG A 97 -16.12 -12.13 -16.96
C ARG A 97 -14.64 -12.10 -16.53
N ARG A 98 -13.81 -11.17 -17.03
CA ARG A 98 -12.40 -11.07 -16.60
C ARG A 98 -12.29 -10.85 -15.10
N CYS A 99 -13.06 -9.92 -14.54
CA CYS A 99 -13.09 -9.63 -13.11
C CYS A 99 -13.51 -10.85 -12.26
N GLN A 100 -14.40 -11.70 -12.78
CA GLN A 100 -14.80 -12.95 -12.10
C GLN A 100 -13.64 -13.93 -11.97
N LYS A 101 -12.79 -14.05 -13.00
CA LYS A 101 -11.61 -14.92 -12.97
C LYS A 101 -10.57 -14.49 -11.93
N GLU A 102 -10.48 -13.18 -11.66
CA GLU A 102 -9.58 -12.62 -10.65
C GLU A 102 -10.14 -12.67 -9.23
N CYS A 103 -11.42 -13.03 -9.08
CA CYS A 103 -12.08 -13.04 -7.78
C CYS A 103 -11.92 -14.40 -7.08
N ALA A 104 -10.97 -14.48 -6.15
CA ALA A 104 -10.71 -15.71 -5.39
C ALA A 104 -11.84 -16.11 -4.43
N ASN A 105 -12.74 -15.16 -4.07
CA ASN A 105 -13.78 -15.39 -3.05
C ASN A 105 -15.18 -15.56 -3.63
N GLY A 106 -15.34 -15.63 -4.95
CA GLY A 106 -16.67 -15.74 -5.58
C GLY A 106 -17.55 -14.50 -5.39
N GLY A 107 -16.94 -13.34 -5.06
CA GLY A 107 -17.66 -12.08 -4.87
C GLY A 107 -18.16 -11.43 -6.16
N LEU A 108 -17.92 -12.02 -7.33
CA LEU A 108 -18.40 -11.54 -8.61
C LEU A 108 -19.21 -12.63 -9.31
N VAL A 109 -20.46 -12.34 -9.56
CA VAL A 109 -21.45 -13.25 -10.16
C VAL A 109 -21.87 -12.72 -11.51
N PHE A 110 -21.99 -13.59 -12.50
CA PHE A 110 -22.50 -13.25 -13.81
C PHE A 110 -24.01 -13.50 -13.87
N ASP A 111 -24.75 -12.50 -14.28
CA ASP A 111 -26.17 -12.63 -14.60
C ASP A 111 -26.31 -13.00 -16.07
N GLU A 112 -26.80 -14.21 -16.32
CA GLU A 112 -26.99 -14.73 -17.69
C GLU A 112 -28.09 -14.00 -18.44
N ALA A 113 -29.14 -13.53 -17.76
CA ALA A 113 -30.26 -12.84 -18.37
C ALA A 113 -29.90 -11.40 -18.80
N ALA A 114 -29.27 -10.66 -17.89
CA ALA A 114 -28.80 -9.30 -18.15
C ALA A 114 -27.47 -9.27 -18.93
N ARG A 115 -26.74 -10.40 -18.99
CA ARG A 115 -25.37 -10.49 -19.51
C ARG A 115 -24.41 -9.49 -18.87
N LYS A 116 -24.54 -9.29 -17.57
CA LYS A 116 -23.76 -8.35 -16.76
C LYS A 116 -23.14 -9.04 -15.56
N MET A 117 -22.11 -8.41 -15.02
CA MET A 117 -21.53 -8.81 -13.75
C MET A 117 -22.22 -8.08 -12.60
N HIS A 118 -22.39 -8.77 -11.48
CA HIS A 118 -22.86 -8.22 -10.20
C HIS A 118 -21.88 -8.54 -9.08
N VAL A 119 -21.91 -7.73 -8.03
CA VAL A 119 -21.15 -7.99 -6.83
C VAL A 119 -22.03 -8.71 -5.81
N ASN A 120 -21.64 -9.92 -5.45
CA ASN A 120 -22.19 -10.59 -4.28
C ASN A 120 -21.53 -9.98 -3.04
N GLN A 121 -22.31 -9.18 -2.31
CA GLN A 121 -21.81 -8.43 -1.16
C GLN A 121 -21.44 -9.33 0.03
N GLU A 122 -21.98 -10.52 0.15
CA GLU A 122 -21.64 -11.47 1.22
C GLU A 122 -20.26 -12.08 1.01
N ASN A 123 -19.96 -12.48 -0.23
CA ASN A 123 -18.71 -13.11 -0.59
C ASN A 123 -17.59 -12.11 -0.91
N CYS A 124 -17.93 -10.85 -1.15
CA CYS A 124 -16.96 -9.83 -1.50
C CYS A 124 -16.19 -9.36 -0.26
N VAL A 125 -14.88 -9.55 -0.27
CA VAL A 125 -13.97 -9.06 0.78
C VAL A 125 -13.37 -7.67 0.49
N GLY A 126 -13.80 -7.02 -0.59
CA GLY A 126 -13.36 -5.66 -0.95
C GLY A 126 -11.92 -5.56 -1.49
N CYS A 127 -11.26 -6.63 -1.88
CA CYS A 127 -9.82 -6.67 -2.21
C CYS A 127 -9.39 -5.87 -3.45
N GLY A 128 -10.30 -5.31 -4.22
CA GLY A 128 -10.01 -4.43 -5.37
C GLY A 128 -9.44 -5.10 -6.63
N ARG A 129 -9.08 -6.39 -6.63
CA ARG A 129 -8.47 -7.07 -7.80
C ARG A 129 -9.30 -6.94 -9.08
N CYS A 130 -10.61 -6.95 -8.93
CA CYS A 130 -11.53 -6.81 -10.06
C CYS A 130 -11.43 -5.47 -10.76
N LEU A 131 -10.98 -4.42 -10.07
CA LEU A 131 -10.78 -3.09 -10.63
C LEU A 131 -9.72 -3.12 -11.73
N GLY A 132 -8.53 -3.63 -11.42
CA GLY A 132 -7.42 -3.77 -12.38
C GLY A 132 -7.73 -4.71 -13.53
N ALA A 133 -8.65 -5.67 -13.35
CA ALA A 133 -9.08 -6.58 -14.42
C ALA A 133 -10.09 -5.97 -15.40
N CYS A 134 -10.68 -4.81 -15.07
CA CYS A 134 -11.77 -4.23 -15.84
C CYS A 134 -11.31 -3.20 -16.85
N ASN A 135 -11.12 -3.60 -18.11
CA ASN A 135 -10.72 -2.70 -19.21
C ASN A 135 -11.83 -1.72 -19.64
N PHE A 136 -13.02 -1.76 -19.04
CA PHE A 136 -14.17 -0.95 -19.42
C PHE A 136 -14.54 0.10 -18.38
N ASP A 137 -13.72 0.24 -17.35
CA ASP A 137 -13.98 1.15 -16.23
C ASP A 137 -15.43 1.01 -15.70
N ALA A 138 -15.88 -0.26 -15.55
CA ALA A 138 -17.22 -0.56 -15.09
C ALA A 138 -17.31 -0.80 -13.57
N ILE A 139 -16.18 -1.04 -12.91
CA ILE A 139 -16.12 -1.36 -11.49
C ILE A 139 -15.66 -0.12 -10.73
N HIS A 140 -16.42 0.27 -9.72
CA HIS A 140 -16.14 1.44 -8.88
C HIS A 140 -16.34 1.10 -7.41
N PHE A 141 -15.76 1.92 -6.56
CA PHE A 141 -16.02 1.94 -5.12
C PHE A 141 -16.78 3.23 -4.78
N ASP A 142 -17.70 3.17 -3.85
CA ASP A 142 -18.30 4.36 -3.26
C ASP A 142 -17.32 4.92 -2.22
N ASN A 143 -16.51 5.89 -2.65
CA ASN A 143 -15.43 6.38 -1.82
C ASN A 143 -15.23 7.88 -1.93
N ASN A 144 -15.85 8.60 -1.00
CA ASN A 144 -15.38 9.93 -0.68
C ASN A 144 -14.18 9.91 0.30
N ASN A 145 -13.92 8.79 1.02
CA ASN A 145 -12.92 8.69 2.09
C ASN A 145 -11.94 7.51 1.92
N ALA A 146 -11.81 6.93 0.72
CA ALA A 146 -10.95 5.75 0.51
C ALA A 146 -9.48 6.00 0.81
N ASN A 147 -8.98 7.15 0.37
CA ASN A 147 -7.57 7.52 0.56
C ASN A 147 -7.28 7.81 2.04
N GLU A 148 -8.20 8.50 2.71
CA GLU A 148 -8.09 8.79 4.14
C GLU A 148 -8.08 7.51 4.97
N LEU A 149 -9.02 6.60 4.70
CA LEU A 149 -9.09 5.31 5.37
C LEU A 149 -7.86 4.43 5.11
N LEU A 150 -7.32 4.46 3.89
CA LEU A 150 -6.07 3.80 3.55
C LEU A 150 -4.91 4.35 4.39
N ASN A 151 -4.81 5.68 4.51
CA ASN A 151 -3.78 6.35 5.30
C ASN A 151 -3.86 5.96 6.78
N CYS A 152 -5.07 5.97 7.37
CA CYS A 152 -5.28 5.55 8.75
C CYS A 152 -4.86 4.09 8.97
N ARG A 153 -5.27 3.18 8.09
CA ARG A 153 -4.89 1.77 8.18
C ARG A 153 -3.39 1.55 8.04
N MET A 154 -2.72 2.26 7.13
CA MET A 154 -1.26 2.17 7.00
C MET A 154 -0.53 2.65 8.26
N ALA A 155 -1.02 3.71 8.89
CA ALA A 155 -0.46 4.19 10.17
C ALA A 155 -0.62 3.13 11.27
N GLU A 156 -1.78 2.50 11.36
CA GLU A 156 -2.03 1.43 12.33
C GLU A 156 -1.24 0.15 12.05
N TYR A 157 -1.03 -0.21 10.78
CA TYR A 157 -0.13 -1.29 10.39
C TYR A 157 1.32 -0.98 10.74
N THR A 158 1.76 0.28 10.53
CA THR A 158 3.08 0.73 10.97
C THR A 158 3.24 0.58 12.48
N LYS A 159 2.25 1.03 13.24
CA LYS A 159 2.21 0.88 14.70
C LYS A 159 2.36 -0.59 15.12
N ALA A 160 1.64 -1.52 14.47
CA ALA A 160 1.75 -2.95 14.74
C ALA A 160 3.18 -3.48 14.52
N VAL A 161 3.90 -2.94 13.55
CA VAL A 161 5.27 -3.38 13.24
C VAL A 161 6.28 -2.83 14.25
N VAL A 162 6.15 -1.57 14.67
CA VAL A 162 7.19 -0.88 15.47
C VAL A 162 6.94 -0.95 16.97
N ASP A 163 5.70 -1.07 17.43
CA ASP A 163 5.38 -1.06 18.86
C ASP A 163 6.06 -2.21 19.61
N GLY A 164 6.67 -1.87 20.74
CA GLY A 164 7.19 -2.83 21.70
C GLY A 164 8.51 -3.50 21.35
N ARG A 165 9.20 -3.04 20.30
CA ARG A 165 10.55 -3.52 19.95
C ARG A 165 11.49 -2.38 19.56
N PRO A 166 12.82 -2.56 19.65
CA PRO A 166 13.78 -1.58 19.15
C PRO A 166 13.61 -1.38 17.65
N ASN A 167 13.51 -0.13 17.23
CA ASN A 167 13.39 0.22 15.82
C ASN A 167 14.14 1.52 15.50
N PHE A 168 14.56 1.66 14.24
CA PHE A 168 15.25 2.84 13.72
C PHE A 168 14.90 3.02 12.24
N HIS A 169 14.79 4.26 11.80
CA HIS A 169 14.30 4.56 10.48
C HIS A 169 15.25 5.50 9.75
N ILE A 170 15.50 5.19 8.48
CA ILE A 170 16.30 5.99 7.56
C ILE A 170 15.45 6.29 6.32
N SER A 171 15.41 7.54 5.90
CA SER A 171 14.69 7.98 4.70
C SER A 171 15.64 8.71 3.76
N LEU A 172 15.66 8.26 2.50
CA LEU A 172 16.43 8.84 1.40
C LEU A 172 15.52 9.76 0.58
N ILE A 173 15.86 11.05 0.53
CA ILE A 173 15.16 12.06 -0.27
C ILE A 173 16.04 12.34 -1.48
N VAL A 174 16.09 11.38 -2.39
CA VAL A 174 16.89 11.39 -3.62
C VAL A 174 16.00 10.88 -4.76
N ASP A 175 16.19 11.42 -5.97
CA ASP A 175 15.42 11.02 -7.14
C ASP A 175 13.89 10.98 -6.87
N VAL A 176 13.39 12.01 -6.19
CA VAL A 176 11.99 12.09 -5.74
C VAL A 176 11.07 12.14 -6.94
N SER A 177 10.46 11.02 -7.29
CA SER A 177 9.49 10.91 -8.37
C SER A 177 8.08 11.36 -7.94
N PRO A 178 7.22 11.81 -8.87
CA PRO A 178 5.82 12.15 -8.56
C PRO A 178 4.99 10.91 -8.23
N ASN A 179 5.39 9.75 -8.75
CA ASN A 179 4.68 8.48 -8.61
C ASN A 179 5.39 7.54 -7.62
N CYS A 180 4.63 6.60 -7.08
CA CYS A 180 5.16 5.60 -6.17
C CYS A 180 6.02 4.56 -6.92
N ASP A 181 7.12 4.10 -6.29
CA ASP A 181 7.96 3.00 -6.80
C ASP A 181 7.21 1.67 -6.97
N CYS A 182 5.96 1.59 -6.51
CA CYS A 182 5.10 0.42 -6.73
C CYS A 182 4.54 0.34 -8.17
N HIS A 183 4.68 1.39 -8.96
CA HIS A 183 4.35 1.40 -10.39
C HIS A 183 5.52 0.92 -11.24
N GLY A 184 5.23 0.37 -12.40
CA GLY A 184 6.25 -0.10 -13.33
C GLY A 184 6.90 1.01 -14.15
N GLU A 185 6.26 2.17 -14.23
CA GLU A 185 6.76 3.39 -14.85
C GLU A 185 7.27 4.36 -13.80
N ASN A 186 8.41 4.97 -14.07
CA ASN A 186 8.95 6.09 -13.30
C ASN A 186 8.92 7.36 -14.15
N ASP A 187 8.83 8.50 -13.47
CA ASP A 187 8.90 9.81 -14.11
C ASP A 187 10.17 10.55 -13.67
N VAL A 188 10.43 11.68 -14.33
CA VAL A 188 11.55 12.56 -14.00
C VAL A 188 11.42 13.05 -12.55
N PRO A 189 12.51 13.11 -11.77
CA PRO A 189 12.47 13.65 -10.41
C PRO A 189 11.88 15.07 -10.38
N ILE A 190 10.98 15.31 -9.43
CA ILE A 190 10.28 16.58 -9.24
C ILE A 190 11.06 17.55 -8.37
N LEU A 191 11.99 17.06 -7.55
CA LEU A 191 12.83 17.82 -6.64
C LEU A 191 14.31 17.44 -6.84
N PRO A 192 15.26 18.36 -6.52
CA PRO A 192 16.67 18.01 -6.42
C PRO A 192 16.90 17.03 -5.27
N ASN A 193 18.00 16.30 -5.31
CA ASN A 193 18.40 15.43 -4.23
C ASN A 193 18.66 16.27 -2.96
N ILE A 194 17.95 15.97 -1.88
CA ILE A 194 18.07 16.67 -0.59
C ILE A 194 19.06 15.96 0.32
N GLY A 195 18.95 14.62 0.41
CA GLY A 195 19.87 13.83 1.21
C GLY A 195 19.20 12.70 1.99
N MET A 196 19.71 12.42 3.18
CA MET A 196 19.26 11.33 4.04
C MET A 196 18.93 11.85 5.43
N PHE A 197 17.77 11.48 5.95
CA PHE A 197 17.33 11.74 7.32
C PHE A 197 17.17 10.42 8.08
N ALA A 198 17.30 10.48 9.41
CA ALA A 198 17.12 9.32 10.25
C ALA A 198 16.51 9.68 11.60
N SER A 199 15.69 8.78 12.16
CA SER A 199 15.03 8.97 13.45
C SER A 199 14.63 7.63 14.07
N PHE A 200 14.42 7.61 15.37
CA PHE A 200 13.72 6.53 16.08
C PHE A 200 12.18 6.66 15.98
N ASP A 201 11.69 7.81 15.54
CA ASP A 201 10.25 8.07 15.36
C ASP A 201 9.93 8.20 13.86
N PRO A 202 9.17 7.24 13.29
CA PRO A 202 8.83 7.27 11.87
C PRO A 202 7.93 8.44 11.48
N LEU A 203 7.10 8.95 12.40
CA LEU A 203 6.23 10.11 12.14
C LEU A 203 7.04 11.40 12.07
N ALA A 204 7.92 11.62 13.05
CA ALA A 204 8.82 12.76 13.04
C ALA A 204 9.75 12.75 11.83
N LEU A 205 10.20 11.56 11.41
CA LEU A 205 11.01 11.41 10.21
C LEU A 205 10.25 11.80 8.94
N ASP A 206 9.03 11.31 8.75
CA ASP A 206 8.22 11.64 7.59
C ASP A 206 7.88 13.12 7.55
N GLN A 207 7.55 13.75 8.70
CA GLN A 207 7.31 15.19 8.78
C GLN A 207 8.55 15.99 8.37
N ALA A 208 9.73 15.63 8.87
CA ALA A 208 10.98 16.29 8.49
C ALA A 208 11.29 16.15 6.98
N CYS A 209 10.99 15.00 6.40
CA CYS A 209 11.14 14.77 4.96
C CYS A 209 10.18 15.66 4.15
N VAL A 210 8.90 15.76 4.56
CA VAL A 210 7.91 16.64 3.93
C VAL A 210 8.36 18.09 4.01
N ASP A 211 8.76 18.57 5.20
CA ASP A 211 9.20 19.94 5.40
C ASP A 211 10.39 20.30 4.51
N ALA A 212 11.35 19.38 4.39
CA ALA A 212 12.51 19.55 3.51
C ALA A 212 12.11 19.61 2.03
N CYS A 213 11.18 18.74 1.61
CA CYS A 213 10.65 18.75 0.24
C CYS A 213 9.90 20.06 -0.07
N MET A 214 9.06 20.51 0.86
CA MET A 214 8.31 21.77 0.70
C MET A 214 9.20 23.02 0.67
N ALA A 215 10.38 22.98 1.30
CA ALA A 215 11.37 24.05 1.26
C ALA A 215 12.24 24.02 -0.01
N ALA A 216 12.29 22.92 -0.72
CA ALA A 216 13.09 22.77 -1.94
C ALA A 216 12.40 23.43 -3.15
N GLN A 217 13.20 23.94 -4.08
CA GLN A 217 12.66 24.44 -5.34
C GLN A 217 12.41 23.26 -6.30
N PRO A 218 11.24 23.21 -6.95
CA PRO A 218 10.95 22.18 -7.94
C PRO A 218 11.96 22.17 -9.09
N MET A 219 12.21 20.98 -9.65
CA MET A 219 13.05 20.85 -10.83
C MET A 219 12.39 21.52 -12.03
N PRO A 220 13.14 22.25 -12.87
CA PRO A 220 12.59 22.87 -14.08
C PRO A 220 11.94 21.82 -15.00
N GLY A 221 10.70 22.07 -15.40
CA GLY A 221 9.93 21.18 -16.26
C GLY A 221 9.24 20.02 -15.54
N SER A 222 9.34 19.94 -14.21
CA SER A 222 8.55 19.00 -13.41
C SER A 222 7.07 19.36 -13.43
N GLN A 223 6.22 18.34 -13.23
CA GLN A 223 4.76 18.51 -13.14
C GLN A 223 4.31 18.68 -11.68
N LEU A 224 4.98 19.57 -10.95
CA LEU A 224 4.52 19.99 -9.62
C LEU A 224 3.59 21.17 -9.75
#